data_f756082f179a26357010ef1ea287fcaa
#
_entry.id   f756082f179a26357010ef1ea287fcaa
#
_cell.length_a   1.000
_cell.length_b   1.000
_cell.length_c   1.000
_cell.angle_alpha   90.00
_cell.angle_beta   90.00
_cell.angle_gamma   90.00
#
_symmetry.space_group_name_H-M   'P 1'
#
loop_
_entity.id
_entity.type
_entity.pdbx_description
1 polymer ?
#
loop_
_entity_poly.entity_id
_entity_poly.type
_entity_poly.pdbx_seq_one_letter_code
_entity_poly.pdbx_strand_id
1 'polypeptide(L)'
;MKISAVAFDFGGVMTTSTMPQRVIALAKEKGIDWNVFVNGFNAHRLDYDAGHITLGEMYALIWGDAGFSVSDETTAAFMKADDESWCYRNERTLEWMKALKERGFKIGILTNMAPKFAREHFRSRFADFIALADAMVISGDEGMVKPQREIYDLLRSRINLPAEELCFIDDVEKNVNGSRAAGWNAIRFATNDQVEADFEKFIL
;
A
#
# COMPACT_ATOMS: atom_id res chain seq x y z
N MET A 1 4.82 -10.89 -24.71
CA MET A 1 4.43 -9.48 -24.41
C MET A 1 5.64 -8.82 -23.77
N LYS A 2 6.01 -7.59 -24.15
CA LYS A 2 7.24 -6.99 -23.61
C LYS A 2 6.88 -6.15 -22.38
N ILE A 3 7.26 -6.61 -21.18
CA ILE A 3 7.21 -5.77 -19.98
C ILE A 3 8.50 -4.95 -19.90
N SER A 4 8.38 -3.66 -19.64
CA SER A 4 9.50 -2.70 -19.54
C SER A 4 9.56 -2.04 -18.15
N ALA A 5 8.47 -2.08 -17.38
CA ALA A 5 8.45 -1.56 -16.01
C ALA A 5 7.63 -2.45 -15.08
N VAL A 6 8.05 -2.50 -13.81
CA VAL A 6 7.33 -3.16 -12.72
C VAL A 6 6.99 -2.13 -11.65
N ALA A 7 5.72 -2.01 -11.30
CA ALA A 7 5.24 -1.14 -10.24
C ALA A 7 4.86 -1.98 -9.01
N PHE A 8 5.23 -1.49 -7.84
CA PHE A 8 5.03 -2.18 -6.57
C PHE A 8 4.11 -1.39 -5.65
N ASP A 9 3.17 -2.10 -4.98
CA ASP A 9 2.51 -1.57 -3.81
C ASP A 9 3.43 -1.56 -2.60
N PHE A 10 3.03 -0.84 -1.57
CA PHE A 10 3.74 -0.77 -0.30
C PHE A 10 3.24 -1.84 0.69
N GLY A 11 1.99 -1.75 1.12
CA GLY A 11 1.41 -2.65 2.12
C GLY A 11 1.36 -4.09 1.62
N GLY A 12 1.85 -5.05 2.41
CA GLY A 12 1.85 -6.47 2.02
C GLY A 12 2.80 -6.86 0.89
N VAL A 13 3.48 -5.91 0.23
CA VAL A 13 4.45 -6.14 -0.85
C VAL A 13 5.85 -5.66 -0.45
N MET A 14 6.03 -4.36 -0.23
CA MET A 14 7.28 -3.80 0.31
C MET A 14 7.37 -3.97 1.84
N THR A 15 6.22 -4.21 2.50
CA THR A 15 6.15 -4.61 3.90
C THR A 15 5.70 -6.06 4.03
N THR A 16 6.01 -6.69 5.18
CA THR A 16 5.51 -8.03 5.50
C THR A 16 4.11 -7.99 6.13
N SER A 17 3.59 -6.81 6.45
CA SER A 17 2.28 -6.63 7.07
C SER A 17 1.22 -6.38 6.02
N THR A 18 0.17 -7.20 6.04
CA THR A 18 -1.05 -7.03 5.23
C THR A 18 -2.21 -6.47 6.05
N MET A 19 -2.05 -6.43 7.37
CA MET A 19 -3.05 -5.99 8.36
C MET A 19 -2.33 -5.33 9.53
N PRO A 20 -2.97 -4.38 10.24
CA PRO A 20 -2.36 -3.72 11.39
C PRO A 20 -2.33 -4.64 12.62
N GLN A 21 -1.41 -5.60 12.66
CA GLN A 21 -1.31 -6.65 13.69
C GLN A 21 -1.25 -6.09 15.11
N ARG A 22 -0.57 -4.94 15.31
CA ARG A 22 -0.51 -4.28 16.63
C ARG A 22 -1.85 -3.71 17.05
N VAL A 23 -2.66 -3.22 16.09
CA VAL A 23 -4.02 -2.74 16.35
C VAL A 23 -4.92 -3.89 16.77
N ILE A 24 -4.82 -5.05 16.09
CA ILE A 24 -5.56 -6.27 16.44
C ILE A 24 -5.24 -6.71 17.89
N ALA A 25 -3.96 -6.75 18.23
CA ALA A 25 -3.53 -7.13 19.59
C ALA A 25 -4.04 -6.15 20.65
N LEU A 26 -3.98 -4.85 20.37
CA LEU A 26 -4.45 -3.81 21.27
C LEU A 26 -5.98 -3.84 21.44
N ALA A 27 -6.73 -4.05 20.37
CA ALA A 27 -8.19 -4.21 20.43
C ALA A 27 -8.57 -5.36 21.36
N LYS A 28 -7.89 -6.51 21.22
CA LYS A 28 -8.10 -7.67 22.12
C LYS A 28 -7.76 -7.33 23.58
N GLU A 29 -6.65 -6.63 23.83
CA GLU A 29 -6.23 -6.20 25.19
C GLU A 29 -7.29 -5.29 25.83
N LYS A 30 -7.83 -4.36 25.05
CA LYS A 30 -8.83 -3.38 25.53
C LYS A 30 -10.27 -3.91 25.53
N GLY A 31 -10.50 -5.17 25.14
CA GLY A 31 -11.83 -5.76 25.05
C GLY A 31 -12.73 -5.14 23.97
N ILE A 32 -12.14 -4.53 22.94
CA ILE A 32 -12.84 -3.96 21.80
C ILE A 32 -13.13 -5.06 20.80
N ASP A 33 -14.40 -5.23 20.41
CA ASP A 33 -14.80 -6.21 19.39
C ASP A 33 -14.14 -5.88 18.06
N TRP A 34 -13.27 -6.78 17.61
CA TRP A 34 -12.52 -6.61 16.35
C TRP A 34 -13.43 -6.52 15.13
N ASN A 35 -14.54 -7.27 15.08
CA ASN A 35 -15.43 -7.25 13.92
C ASN A 35 -16.14 -5.90 13.79
N VAL A 36 -16.49 -5.28 14.89
CA VAL A 36 -17.08 -3.93 14.91
C VAL A 36 -16.02 -2.91 14.52
N PHE A 37 -14.83 -2.98 15.13
CA PHE A 37 -13.72 -2.08 14.83
C PHE A 37 -13.30 -2.13 13.36
N VAL A 38 -13.12 -3.32 12.79
CA VAL A 38 -12.61 -3.49 11.41
C VAL A 38 -13.60 -2.98 10.37
N ASN A 39 -14.90 -3.00 10.65
CA ASN A 39 -15.90 -2.42 9.75
C ASN A 39 -15.72 -0.90 9.63
N GLY A 40 -15.57 -0.18 10.75
CA GLY A 40 -15.27 1.23 10.77
C GLY A 40 -13.90 1.54 10.14
N PHE A 41 -12.88 0.74 10.46
CA PHE A 41 -11.56 0.86 9.86
C PHE A 41 -11.61 0.78 8.32
N ASN A 42 -12.29 -0.22 7.77
CA ASN A 42 -12.43 -0.38 6.32
C ASN A 42 -13.29 0.71 5.67
N ALA A 43 -14.28 1.25 6.39
CA ALA A 43 -15.15 2.30 5.89
C ALA A 43 -14.40 3.62 5.68
N HIS A 44 -13.45 3.96 6.56
CA HIS A 44 -12.78 5.26 6.57
C HIS A 44 -11.33 5.22 6.09
N ARG A 45 -10.75 4.03 5.88
CA ARG A 45 -9.34 3.87 5.50
C ARG A 45 -8.98 4.58 4.20
N LEU A 46 -9.82 4.49 3.17
CA LEU A 46 -9.53 5.10 1.87
C LEU A 46 -9.54 6.64 1.93
N ASP A 47 -10.39 7.24 2.74
CA ASP A 47 -10.39 8.69 2.94
C ASP A 47 -9.13 9.16 3.67
N TYR A 48 -8.65 8.37 4.65
CA TYR A 48 -7.38 8.63 5.32
C TYR A 48 -6.20 8.48 4.34
N ASP A 49 -6.17 7.41 3.55
CA ASP A 49 -5.11 7.16 2.56
C ASP A 49 -5.11 8.18 1.41
N ALA A 50 -6.26 8.77 1.09
CA ALA A 50 -6.38 9.89 0.16
C ALA A 50 -5.93 11.25 0.76
N GLY A 51 -5.72 11.30 2.07
CA GLY A 51 -5.39 12.53 2.77
C GLY A 51 -6.57 13.46 3.01
N HIS A 52 -7.82 13.00 2.81
CA HIS A 52 -9.03 13.77 3.04
C HIS A 52 -9.32 13.96 4.54
N ILE A 53 -8.90 13.00 5.37
CA ILE A 53 -9.00 13.04 6.82
C ILE A 53 -7.67 12.67 7.46
N THR A 54 -7.46 13.12 8.68
CA THR A 54 -6.30 12.75 9.50
C THR A 54 -6.50 11.38 10.16
N LEU A 55 -5.42 10.78 10.67
CA LEU A 55 -5.49 9.53 11.44
C LEU A 55 -6.39 9.69 12.69
N GLY A 56 -6.33 10.84 13.35
CA GLY A 56 -7.18 11.13 14.50
C GLY A 56 -8.66 11.20 14.15
N GLU A 57 -9.00 11.87 13.04
CA GLU A 57 -10.38 11.91 12.53
C GLU A 57 -10.87 10.52 12.10
N MET A 58 -10.03 9.72 11.45
CA MET A 58 -10.38 8.34 11.10
C MET A 58 -10.74 7.53 12.36
N TYR A 59 -9.91 7.61 13.42
CA TYR A 59 -10.20 6.89 14.66
C TYR A 59 -11.43 7.44 15.37
N ALA A 60 -11.69 8.74 15.35
CA ALA A 60 -12.90 9.32 15.90
C ALA A 60 -14.17 8.80 15.19
N LEU A 61 -14.12 8.66 13.85
CA LEU A 61 -15.19 8.06 13.07
C LEU A 61 -15.39 6.58 13.40
N ILE A 62 -14.29 5.80 13.52
CA ILE A 62 -14.35 4.38 13.92
C ILE A 62 -15.05 4.22 15.28
N TRP A 63 -14.68 5.05 16.27
CA TRP A 63 -15.30 5.00 17.60
C TRP A 63 -16.77 5.39 17.56
N GLY A 64 -17.11 6.43 16.77
CA GLY A 64 -18.49 6.89 16.59
C GLY A 64 -19.38 5.82 15.97
N ASP A 65 -18.96 5.22 14.86
CA ASP A 65 -19.71 4.17 14.14
C ASP A 65 -19.88 2.90 15.00
N ALA A 66 -18.89 2.58 15.80
CA ALA A 66 -18.91 1.43 16.70
C ALA A 66 -19.70 1.67 18.00
N GLY A 67 -20.07 2.92 18.29
CA GLY A 67 -20.69 3.29 19.56
C GLY A 67 -19.76 3.14 20.77
N PHE A 68 -18.43 3.18 20.55
CA PHE A 68 -17.45 3.09 21.63
C PHE A 68 -17.15 4.45 22.25
N SER A 69 -17.13 4.52 23.58
CA SER A 69 -16.57 5.65 24.32
C SER A 69 -15.14 5.31 24.72
N VAL A 70 -14.18 5.91 24.02
CA VAL A 70 -12.75 5.60 24.14
C VAL A 70 -11.99 6.85 24.57
N SER A 71 -11.06 6.73 25.54
CA SER A 71 -10.24 7.85 25.98
C SER A 71 -9.24 8.30 24.91
N ASP A 72 -8.82 9.58 24.98
CA ASP A 72 -7.77 10.13 24.09
C ASP A 72 -6.46 9.34 24.20
N GLU A 73 -6.09 8.88 25.39
CA GLU A 73 -4.91 8.04 25.61
C GLU A 73 -5.00 6.71 24.85
N THR A 74 -6.16 6.05 24.92
CA THR A 74 -6.40 4.80 24.21
C THR A 74 -6.40 5.04 22.70
N THR A 75 -7.04 6.11 22.22
CA THR A 75 -7.02 6.48 20.80
C THR A 75 -5.58 6.73 20.31
N ALA A 76 -4.77 7.45 21.07
CA ALA A 76 -3.36 7.68 20.73
C ALA A 76 -2.55 6.37 20.68
N ALA A 77 -2.84 5.42 21.58
CA ALA A 77 -2.22 4.09 21.55
C ALA A 77 -2.58 3.31 20.27
N PHE A 78 -3.84 3.37 19.83
CA PHE A 78 -4.28 2.76 18.56
C PHE A 78 -3.62 3.40 17.35
N MET A 79 -3.57 4.74 17.28
CA MET A 79 -2.90 5.46 16.19
C MET A 79 -1.42 5.09 16.08
N LYS A 80 -0.73 5.01 17.22
CA LYS A 80 0.68 4.56 17.26
C LYS A 80 0.82 3.11 16.82
N ALA A 81 -0.07 2.22 17.26
CA ALA A 81 -0.05 0.81 16.87
C ALA A 81 -0.31 0.62 15.37
N ASP A 82 -1.17 1.46 14.78
CA ASP A 82 -1.41 1.48 13.33
C ASP A 82 -0.14 1.87 12.57
N ASP A 83 0.43 3.03 12.84
CA ASP A 83 1.66 3.49 12.18
C ASP A 83 2.80 2.46 12.30
N GLU A 84 3.02 1.88 13.49
CA GLU A 84 4.07 0.88 13.71
C GLU A 84 3.81 -0.43 12.97
N SER A 85 2.55 -0.79 12.71
CA SER A 85 2.19 -2.04 12.01
C SER A 85 2.70 -2.10 10.58
N TRP A 86 2.88 -0.96 9.94
CA TRP A 86 3.32 -0.87 8.53
C TRP A 86 4.82 -0.67 8.37
N CYS A 87 5.60 -0.71 9.46
CA CYS A 87 7.04 -0.47 9.42
C CYS A 87 7.89 -1.72 9.24
N TYR A 88 7.31 -2.90 9.10
CA TYR A 88 8.03 -4.17 8.91
C TYR A 88 8.38 -4.39 7.43
N ARG A 89 9.66 -4.30 7.10
CA ARG A 89 10.17 -4.34 5.73
C ARG A 89 10.19 -5.76 5.16
N ASN A 90 9.87 -5.89 3.88
CA ASN A 90 10.09 -7.11 3.10
C ASN A 90 11.41 -7.00 2.34
N GLU A 91 12.50 -7.42 2.97
CA GLU A 91 13.84 -7.32 2.39
C GLU A 91 13.98 -8.13 1.10
N ARG A 92 13.23 -9.23 0.96
CA ARG A 92 13.25 -10.01 -0.27
C ARG A 92 12.64 -9.25 -1.46
N THR A 93 11.60 -8.45 -1.22
CA THR A 93 11.07 -7.55 -2.27
C THR A 93 12.12 -6.50 -2.66
N LEU A 94 12.87 -5.95 -1.70
CA LEU A 94 13.97 -5.02 -2.00
C LEU A 94 15.02 -5.66 -2.91
N GLU A 95 15.46 -6.88 -2.59
CA GLU A 95 16.45 -7.59 -3.41
C GLU A 95 15.90 -7.90 -4.81
N TRP A 96 14.64 -8.27 -4.92
CA TRP A 96 14.00 -8.47 -6.22
C TRP A 96 13.91 -7.17 -7.04
N MET A 97 13.56 -6.03 -6.43
CA MET A 97 13.56 -4.73 -7.10
C MET A 97 14.97 -4.36 -7.63
N LYS A 98 16.03 -4.63 -6.85
CA LYS A 98 17.43 -4.44 -7.30
C LYS A 98 17.75 -5.31 -8.53
N ALA A 99 17.42 -6.60 -8.46
CA ALA A 99 17.65 -7.52 -9.58
C ALA A 99 16.88 -7.11 -10.84
N LEU A 100 15.66 -6.59 -10.71
CA LEU A 100 14.90 -6.05 -11.85
C LEU A 100 15.55 -4.81 -12.45
N LYS A 101 16.07 -3.89 -11.62
CA LYS A 101 16.86 -2.73 -12.10
C LYS A 101 18.09 -3.17 -12.87
N GLU A 102 18.85 -4.15 -12.37
CA GLU A 102 20.04 -4.70 -13.06
C GLU A 102 19.69 -5.33 -14.41
N ARG A 103 18.49 -5.90 -14.53
CA ARG A 103 17.93 -6.45 -15.79
C ARG A 103 17.39 -5.37 -16.73
N GLY A 104 17.41 -4.09 -16.33
CA GLY A 104 17.00 -2.96 -17.15
C GLY A 104 15.52 -2.59 -17.07
N PHE A 105 14.75 -3.16 -16.14
CA PHE A 105 13.36 -2.73 -15.91
C PHE A 105 13.31 -1.38 -15.19
N LYS A 106 12.35 -0.54 -15.56
CA LYS A 106 11.99 0.62 -14.73
C LYS A 106 11.18 0.14 -13.52
N ILE A 107 11.33 0.83 -12.40
CA ILE A 107 10.62 0.56 -11.16
C ILE A 107 9.64 1.69 -10.86
N GLY A 108 8.38 1.33 -10.61
CA GLY A 108 7.37 2.23 -10.09
C GLY A 108 7.01 1.91 -8.65
N ILE A 109 6.56 2.90 -7.89
CA ILE A 109 5.88 2.70 -6.60
C ILE A 109 4.49 3.31 -6.70
N LEU A 110 3.45 2.55 -6.39
CA LEU A 110 2.05 2.98 -6.41
C LEU A 110 1.33 2.50 -5.15
N THR A 111 1.06 3.42 -4.23
CA THR A 111 0.53 3.05 -2.92
C THR A 111 -0.62 3.91 -2.46
N ASN A 112 -1.61 3.27 -1.79
CA ASN A 112 -2.57 3.96 -0.94
C ASN A 112 -1.91 4.22 0.41
N MET A 113 -1.56 5.47 0.69
CA MET A 113 -0.80 5.86 1.86
C MET A 113 -1.08 7.33 2.23
N ALA A 114 -1.45 7.56 3.47
CA ALA A 114 -1.70 8.90 3.97
C ALA A 114 -0.45 9.79 3.98
N PRO A 115 -0.58 11.11 3.75
CA PRO A 115 0.56 12.04 3.64
C PRO A 115 1.42 12.08 4.91
N LYS A 116 0.79 11.98 6.09
CA LYS A 116 1.51 11.97 7.38
C LYS A 116 2.41 10.75 7.50
N PHE A 117 1.89 9.55 7.25
CA PHE A 117 2.68 8.32 7.29
C PHE A 117 3.83 8.35 6.28
N ALA A 118 3.58 8.87 5.08
CA ALA A 118 4.61 9.02 4.05
C ALA A 118 5.78 9.89 4.55
N ARG A 119 5.50 11.03 5.20
CA ARG A 119 6.54 11.94 5.72
C ARG A 119 7.28 11.39 6.94
N GLU A 120 6.56 10.82 7.90
CA GLU A 120 7.11 10.46 9.21
C GLU A 120 7.80 9.09 9.22
N HIS A 121 7.36 8.15 8.36
CA HIS A 121 7.83 6.77 8.36
C HIS A 121 8.37 6.29 7.02
N PHE A 122 7.59 6.41 5.94
CA PHE A 122 7.92 5.80 4.66
C PHE A 122 9.22 6.36 4.06
N ARG A 123 9.33 7.69 3.94
CA ARG A 123 10.47 8.33 3.27
C ARG A 123 11.82 8.03 3.94
N SER A 124 11.86 7.82 5.25
CA SER A 124 13.10 7.50 5.98
C SER A 124 13.37 6.00 6.06
N ARG A 125 12.35 5.19 6.42
CA ARG A 125 12.53 3.76 6.67
C ARG A 125 12.65 2.92 5.40
N PHE A 126 12.15 3.42 4.26
CA PHE A 126 12.14 2.76 2.95
C PHE A 126 12.94 3.56 1.90
N ALA A 127 13.89 4.37 2.34
CA ALA A 127 14.69 5.24 1.46
C ALA A 127 15.42 4.45 0.36
N ASP A 128 15.87 3.25 0.64
CA ASP A 128 16.53 2.35 -0.32
C ASP A 128 15.57 1.77 -1.36
N PHE A 129 14.31 1.46 -1.01
CA PHE A 129 13.27 1.12 -1.98
C PHE A 129 12.97 2.32 -2.88
N ILE A 130 12.81 3.51 -2.28
CA ILE A 130 12.51 4.74 -3.00
C ILE A 130 13.65 5.10 -3.97
N ALA A 131 14.90 4.86 -3.58
CA ALA A 131 16.07 5.13 -4.43
C ALA A 131 16.11 4.27 -5.70
N LEU A 132 15.42 3.13 -5.74
CA LEU A 132 15.30 2.27 -6.93
C LEU A 132 14.19 2.77 -7.89
N ALA A 133 13.24 3.56 -7.39
CA ALA A 133 12.07 3.95 -8.16
C ALA A 133 12.40 5.01 -9.23
N ASP A 134 11.99 4.78 -10.47
CA ASP A 134 12.01 5.75 -11.56
C ASP A 134 10.82 6.72 -11.49
N ALA A 135 9.71 6.26 -10.88
CA ALA A 135 8.54 7.07 -10.60
C ALA A 135 7.77 6.55 -9.38
N MET A 136 7.09 7.46 -8.70
CA MET A 136 6.29 7.14 -7.51
C MET A 136 5.00 7.95 -7.50
N VAL A 137 3.92 7.30 -7.06
CA VAL A 137 2.62 7.90 -6.76
C VAL A 137 2.17 7.44 -5.37
N ILE A 138 1.95 8.40 -4.49
CA ILE A 138 1.39 8.21 -3.15
C ILE A 138 0.01 8.83 -3.14
N SER A 139 -1.02 8.07 -2.85
CA SER A 139 -2.42 8.51 -2.92
C SER A 139 -2.70 9.80 -2.15
N GLY A 140 -2.13 9.92 -0.96
CA GLY A 140 -2.35 11.09 -0.11
C GLY A 140 -1.68 12.37 -0.60
N ASP A 141 -0.68 12.29 -1.48
CA ASP A 141 -0.07 13.45 -2.14
C ASP A 141 -0.92 13.90 -3.35
N GLU A 142 -1.77 13.02 -3.88
CA GLU A 142 -2.52 13.23 -5.12
C GLU A 142 -4.05 13.36 -4.92
N GLY A 143 -4.56 13.05 -3.75
CA GLY A 143 -6.00 13.09 -3.44
C GLY A 143 -6.83 12.02 -4.16
N MET A 144 -6.20 10.92 -4.62
CA MET A 144 -6.85 9.82 -5.32
C MET A 144 -6.29 8.48 -4.85
N VAL A 145 -7.07 7.40 -4.91
CA VAL A 145 -6.69 6.09 -4.38
C VAL A 145 -6.89 4.97 -5.39
N LYS A 146 -6.11 3.89 -5.25
CA LYS A 146 -6.43 2.62 -5.92
C LYS A 146 -7.80 2.10 -5.41
N PRO A 147 -8.69 1.57 -6.25
CA PRO A 147 -8.47 1.23 -7.66
C PRO A 147 -8.99 2.27 -8.66
N GLN A 148 -9.07 3.56 -8.33
CA GLN A 148 -9.45 4.59 -9.29
C GLN A 148 -8.50 4.59 -10.48
N ARG A 149 -9.04 4.67 -11.70
CA ARG A 149 -8.25 4.57 -12.93
C ARG A 149 -7.18 5.67 -13.01
N GLU A 150 -7.51 6.83 -12.54
CA GLU A 150 -6.70 8.05 -12.61
C GLU A 150 -5.33 7.87 -11.94
N ILE A 151 -5.26 7.11 -10.84
CA ILE A 151 -4.00 6.88 -10.12
C ILE A 151 -3.03 5.99 -10.91
N TYR A 152 -3.54 5.02 -11.68
CA TYR A 152 -2.72 4.19 -12.58
C TYR A 152 -2.25 5.01 -13.79
N ASP A 153 -3.15 5.79 -14.41
CA ASP A 153 -2.80 6.66 -15.53
C ASP A 153 -1.75 7.69 -15.11
N LEU A 154 -1.80 8.21 -13.88
CA LEU A 154 -0.80 9.14 -13.34
C LEU A 154 0.58 8.48 -13.23
N LEU A 155 0.69 7.29 -12.60
CA LEU A 155 2.00 6.61 -12.50
C LEU A 155 2.51 6.23 -13.88
N ARG A 156 1.66 5.75 -14.80
CA ARG A 156 2.01 5.46 -16.18
C ARG A 156 2.61 6.70 -16.89
N SER A 157 2.01 7.87 -16.71
CA SER A 157 2.50 9.10 -17.29
C SER A 157 3.90 9.49 -16.77
N ARG A 158 4.14 9.28 -15.45
CA ARG A 158 5.44 9.54 -14.81
C ARG A 158 6.53 8.55 -15.27
N ILE A 159 6.17 7.28 -15.46
CA ILE A 159 7.08 6.25 -16.00
C ILE A 159 7.35 6.48 -17.49
N ASN A 160 6.40 7.08 -18.19
CA ASN A 160 6.43 7.36 -19.63
C ASN A 160 6.62 6.08 -20.46
N LEU A 161 5.68 5.13 -20.29
CA LEU A 161 5.60 3.87 -21.06
C LEU A 161 4.13 3.57 -21.42
N PRO A 162 3.88 2.77 -22.48
CA PRO A 162 2.55 2.22 -22.76
C PRO A 162 2.03 1.37 -21.61
N ALA A 163 0.71 1.33 -21.42
CA ALA A 163 0.07 0.58 -20.32
C ALA A 163 0.40 -0.94 -20.36
N GLU A 164 0.41 -1.51 -21.54
CA GLU A 164 0.71 -2.93 -21.80
C GLU A 164 2.16 -3.34 -21.48
N GLU A 165 3.07 -2.37 -21.35
CA GLU A 165 4.46 -2.61 -20.93
C GLU A 165 4.67 -2.53 -19.41
N LEU A 166 3.62 -2.23 -18.65
CA LEU A 166 3.65 -2.14 -17.19
C LEU A 166 3.11 -3.41 -16.55
N CYS A 167 3.74 -3.85 -15.46
CA CYS A 167 3.24 -4.92 -14.60
C CYS A 167 3.11 -4.39 -13.18
N PHE A 168 1.91 -4.49 -12.58
CA PHE A 168 1.65 -4.06 -11.22
C PHE A 168 1.65 -5.24 -10.25
N ILE A 169 2.28 -5.07 -9.10
CA ILE A 169 2.36 -6.06 -8.02
C ILE A 169 1.65 -5.50 -6.79
N ASP A 170 0.56 -6.11 -6.38
CA ASP A 170 -0.29 -5.67 -5.26
C ASP A 170 -0.95 -6.89 -4.59
N ASP A 171 -1.09 -6.91 -3.27
CA ASP A 171 -1.70 -8.03 -2.54
C ASP A 171 -3.23 -7.98 -2.54
N VAL A 172 -3.82 -6.81 -2.86
CA VAL A 172 -5.25 -6.59 -2.87
C VAL A 172 -5.83 -6.83 -4.26
N GLU A 173 -6.66 -7.87 -4.40
CA GLU A 173 -7.29 -8.26 -5.68
C GLU A 173 -8.02 -7.11 -6.38
N LYS A 174 -8.70 -6.24 -5.61
CA LYS A 174 -9.41 -5.07 -6.14
C LYS A 174 -8.46 -4.11 -6.88
N ASN A 175 -7.26 -3.89 -6.34
CA ASN A 175 -6.26 -3.02 -6.95
C ASN A 175 -5.64 -3.66 -8.20
N VAL A 176 -5.34 -4.97 -8.14
CA VAL A 176 -4.90 -5.75 -9.30
C VAL A 176 -5.89 -5.66 -10.44
N ASN A 177 -7.19 -5.82 -10.16
CA ASN A 177 -8.23 -5.70 -11.16
C ASN A 177 -8.38 -4.26 -11.68
N GLY A 178 -8.20 -3.24 -10.83
CA GLY A 178 -8.18 -1.84 -11.23
C GLY A 178 -7.05 -1.54 -12.22
N SER A 179 -5.85 -2.06 -11.98
CA SER A 179 -4.72 -1.88 -12.90
C SER A 179 -4.94 -2.58 -14.24
N ARG A 180 -5.51 -3.79 -14.24
CA ARG A 180 -5.90 -4.50 -15.48
C ARG A 180 -6.95 -3.74 -16.27
N ALA A 181 -7.92 -3.13 -15.61
CA ALA A 181 -8.93 -2.27 -16.24
C ALA A 181 -8.30 -0.98 -16.83
N ALA A 182 -7.17 -0.52 -16.28
CA ALA A 182 -6.38 0.56 -16.84
C ALA A 182 -5.46 0.12 -18.01
N GLY A 183 -5.50 -1.16 -18.38
CA GLY A 183 -4.73 -1.72 -19.50
C GLY A 183 -3.35 -2.26 -19.13
N TRP A 184 -3.02 -2.34 -17.83
CA TRP A 184 -1.74 -2.87 -17.37
C TRP A 184 -1.79 -4.40 -17.24
N ASN A 185 -0.62 -5.03 -17.23
CA ASN A 185 -0.49 -6.37 -16.66
C ASN A 185 -0.44 -6.26 -15.14
N ALA A 186 -0.88 -7.29 -14.43
CA ALA A 186 -0.78 -7.29 -12.98
C ALA A 186 -0.73 -8.71 -12.42
N ILE A 187 0.03 -8.86 -11.35
CA ILE A 187 0.17 -10.10 -10.58
C ILE A 187 -0.26 -9.81 -9.15
N ARG A 188 -1.16 -10.62 -8.63
CA ARG A 188 -1.49 -10.57 -7.21
C ARG A 188 -0.34 -11.15 -6.39
N PHE A 189 0.16 -10.36 -5.45
CA PHE A 189 1.18 -10.80 -4.51
C PHE A 189 0.55 -11.70 -3.43
N ALA A 190 1.12 -12.87 -3.23
CA ALA A 190 0.82 -13.74 -2.08
C ALA A 190 2.10 -14.09 -1.32
N THR A 191 3.18 -14.40 -2.05
CA THR A 191 4.52 -14.64 -1.51
C THR A 191 5.57 -14.18 -2.52
N ASN A 192 6.79 -13.92 -2.05
CA ASN A 192 7.89 -13.57 -2.95
C ASN A 192 8.17 -14.69 -3.97
N ASP A 193 8.17 -15.97 -3.55
CA ASP A 193 8.39 -17.10 -4.47
C ASP A 193 7.36 -17.16 -5.61
N GLN A 194 6.09 -16.96 -5.24
CA GLN A 194 4.99 -17.00 -6.20
C GLN A 194 5.10 -15.83 -7.19
N VAL A 195 5.26 -14.59 -6.71
CA VAL A 195 5.23 -13.42 -7.59
C VAL A 195 6.43 -13.38 -8.53
N GLU A 196 7.62 -13.75 -8.06
CA GLU A 196 8.82 -13.86 -8.89
C GLU A 196 8.65 -14.91 -9.99
N ALA A 197 8.13 -16.13 -9.63
CA ALA A 197 7.87 -17.18 -10.59
C ALA A 197 6.78 -16.82 -11.62
N ASP A 198 5.72 -16.11 -11.18
CA ASP A 198 4.67 -15.67 -12.08
C ASP A 198 5.15 -14.55 -13.00
N PHE A 199 5.98 -13.64 -12.50
CA PHE A 199 6.59 -12.58 -13.32
C PHE A 199 7.47 -13.16 -14.44
N GLU A 200 8.31 -14.16 -14.15
CA GLU A 200 9.15 -14.80 -15.18
C GLU A 200 8.32 -15.41 -16.31
N LYS A 201 7.12 -15.94 -16.02
CA LYS A 201 6.20 -16.44 -17.06
C LYS A 201 5.63 -15.34 -17.95
N PHE A 202 5.53 -14.10 -17.43
CA PHE A 202 5.05 -12.95 -18.20
C PHE A 202 6.07 -12.43 -19.20
N ILE A 203 7.36 -12.60 -18.95
CA ILE A 203 8.42 -12.02 -19.76
C ILE A 203 9.07 -13.04 -20.73
N LEU A 204 8.72 -14.33 -20.61
CA LEU A 204 9.09 -15.37 -21.57
C LEU A 204 8.17 -15.31 -22.79
#